data_be1c848287e0dd2625b9c5b663269551
#
_entry.id   be1c848287e0dd2625b9c5b663269551
#
_cell.length_a   1.000
_cell.length_b   1.000
_cell.length_c   1.000
_cell.angle_alpha   90.00
_cell.angle_beta   90.00
_cell.angle_gamma   90.00
#
_symmetry.space_group_name_H-M   'P 1'
#
loop_
_entity.id
_entity.type
_entity.pdbx_description
1 polymer ?
#
loop_
_entity_poly.entity_id
_entity_poly.type
_entity_poly.pdbx_seq_one_letter_code
_entity_poly.pdbx_strand_id
1 'polypeptide(L)'
;NLGPTVVRLDEPRYPLHMNLRVGTVMSMLGTVTGRVFSAFLPDPMVRAMVASEHERVIGARTRTGVAQPPGGLAWLDSPEIRQALADIRALGVGSGVGLPLPGVNTLSAPVFDGDGTMVLAISIIGPHGVFDPDPHGPIAALLRATAARVSERLGSRLNRNRD
;
A
#
# COMPACT_ATOMS: atom_id res chain seq x y z
N ASN A 1 -13.51 9.60 1.79
CA ASN A 1 -12.83 8.36 1.38
C ASN A 1 -12.35 7.61 2.62
N LEU A 2 -12.64 6.30 2.67
CA LEU A 2 -12.32 5.46 3.83
C LEU A 2 -10.88 4.92 3.80
N GLY A 3 -10.19 5.00 2.67
CA GLY A 3 -8.86 4.45 2.42
C GLY A 3 -8.76 3.77 1.05
N PRO A 4 -7.59 3.23 0.68
CA PRO A 4 -7.38 2.47 -0.54
C PRO A 4 -8.33 1.28 -0.60
N THR A 5 -9.06 1.15 -1.69
CA THR A 5 -10.08 0.10 -1.87
C THR A 5 -9.68 -0.82 -3.01
N VAL A 6 -9.77 -2.12 -2.80
CA VAL A 6 -9.52 -3.13 -3.83
C VAL A 6 -10.57 -3.01 -4.93
N VAL A 7 -10.16 -2.68 -6.14
CA VAL A 7 -11.05 -2.53 -7.30
C VAL A 7 -10.96 -3.74 -8.25
N ARG A 8 -9.86 -4.47 -8.21
CA ARG A 8 -9.63 -5.68 -8.98
C ARG A 8 -8.74 -6.64 -8.19
N LEU A 9 -9.05 -7.92 -8.28
CA LEU A 9 -8.28 -9.01 -7.68
C LEU A 9 -8.17 -10.13 -8.72
N ASP A 10 -6.94 -10.48 -9.07
CA ASP A 10 -6.63 -11.65 -9.89
C ASP A 10 -6.00 -12.70 -8.97
N GLU A 11 -6.73 -13.79 -8.72
CA GLU A 11 -6.28 -14.85 -7.81
C GLU A 11 -5.43 -15.89 -8.55
N PRO A 12 -4.35 -16.41 -7.93
CA PRO A 12 -3.61 -17.53 -8.49
C PRO A 12 -4.45 -18.81 -8.48
N ARG A 13 -4.05 -19.82 -9.27
CA ARG A 13 -4.69 -21.13 -9.30
C ARG A 13 -4.68 -21.86 -7.94
N TYR A 14 -3.76 -21.50 -7.05
CA TYR A 14 -3.69 -22.00 -5.67
C TYR A 14 -4.21 -20.89 -4.74
N PRO A 15 -5.30 -21.12 -3.99
CA PRO A 15 -5.90 -20.10 -3.17
C PRO A 15 -4.96 -19.66 -2.06
N LEU A 16 -4.68 -18.36 -2.01
CA LEU A 16 -4.16 -17.71 -0.84
C LEU A 16 -5.35 -17.49 0.11
N HIS A 17 -5.36 -18.14 1.27
CA HIS A 17 -6.44 -18.00 2.26
C HIS A 17 -6.40 -16.60 2.92
N MET A 18 -6.62 -15.58 2.13
CA MET A 18 -6.79 -14.21 2.59
C MET A 18 -8.24 -13.76 2.33
N ASN A 19 -8.86 -13.15 3.33
CA ASN A 19 -10.18 -12.52 3.17
C ASN A 19 -10.06 -11.18 2.40
N LEU A 20 -9.41 -11.22 1.25
CA LEU A 20 -9.28 -10.08 0.36
C LEU A 20 -10.30 -10.21 -0.78
N ARG A 21 -11.12 -9.18 -0.98
CA ARG A 21 -12.17 -9.14 -2.01
C ARG A 21 -12.22 -7.76 -2.65
N VAL A 22 -12.76 -7.67 -3.85
CA VAL A 22 -13.16 -6.37 -4.43
C VAL A 22 -14.09 -5.65 -3.45
N GLY A 23 -13.83 -4.38 -3.18
CA GLY A 23 -14.51 -3.58 -2.16
C GLY A 23 -13.82 -3.59 -0.78
N THR A 24 -12.81 -4.44 -0.53
CA THR A 24 -12.04 -4.40 0.72
C THR A 24 -11.29 -3.08 0.84
N VAL A 25 -11.47 -2.36 1.94
CA VAL A 25 -10.71 -1.16 2.30
C VAL A 25 -9.44 -1.57 3.02
N MET A 26 -8.29 -1.16 2.49
CA MET A 26 -6.98 -1.48 3.04
C MET A 26 -6.60 -0.49 4.12
N SER A 27 -5.91 -0.96 5.17
CA SER A 27 -5.35 -0.08 6.20
C SER A 27 -4.26 0.82 5.62
N MET A 28 -4.29 2.12 5.96
CA MET A 28 -3.32 3.11 5.48
C MET A 28 -1.89 2.82 5.92
N LEU A 29 -1.70 2.37 7.15
CA LEU A 29 -0.36 2.13 7.71
C LEU A 29 -0.08 0.64 7.96
N GLY A 30 -1.13 -0.16 8.15
CA GLY A 30 -1.03 -1.60 8.44
C GLY A 30 -0.81 -2.47 7.20
N THR A 31 -0.88 -1.91 6.00
CA THR A 31 -0.63 -2.65 4.74
C THR A 31 0.42 -1.94 3.90
N VAL A 32 1.17 -2.70 3.09
CA VAL A 32 2.14 -2.13 2.14
C VAL A 32 1.43 -1.21 1.12
N THR A 33 0.28 -1.64 0.60
CA THR A 33 -0.53 -0.83 -0.32
C THR A 33 -0.93 0.50 0.31
N GLY A 34 -1.42 0.49 1.56
CA GLY A 34 -1.77 1.72 2.28
C GLY A 34 -0.57 2.64 2.51
N ARG A 35 0.60 2.09 2.84
CA ARG A 35 1.84 2.87 2.97
C ARG A 35 2.25 3.51 1.64
N VAL A 36 2.06 2.82 0.50
CA VAL A 36 2.30 3.42 -0.82
C VAL A 36 1.36 4.60 -1.05
N PHE A 37 0.07 4.48 -0.76
CA PHE A 37 -0.86 5.63 -0.79
C PHE A 37 -0.42 6.74 0.16
N SER A 38 -0.03 6.41 1.39
CA SER A 38 0.46 7.39 2.38
C SER A 38 1.74 8.09 1.95
N ALA A 39 2.57 7.45 1.12
CA ALA A 39 3.79 8.04 0.60
C ALA A 39 3.54 9.10 -0.48
N PHE A 40 2.50 8.95 -1.30
CA PHE A 40 2.30 9.78 -2.50
C PHE A 40 1.07 10.68 -2.47
N LEU A 41 0.09 10.44 -1.59
CA LEU A 41 -1.04 11.34 -1.42
C LEU A 41 -0.64 12.60 -0.61
N PRO A 42 -1.38 13.71 -0.77
CA PRO A 42 -1.19 14.92 0.04
C PRO A 42 -1.32 14.62 1.55
N ASP A 43 -0.41 15.17 2.36
CA ASP A 43 -0.35 14.92 3.82
C ASP A 43 -1.70 15.18 4.54
N PRO A 44 -2.45 16.27 4.25
CA PRO A 44 -3.75 16.47 4.90
C PRO A 44 -4.75 15.35 4.60
N MET A 45 -4.71 14.76 3.41
CA MET A 45 -5.59 13.66 3.02
C MET A 45 -5.17 12.37 3.75
N VAL A 46 -3.88 12.08 3.81
CA VAL A 46 -3.35 10.92 4.55
C VAL A 46 -3.74 11.02 6.03
N ARG A 47 -3.52 12.17 6.66
CA ARG A 47 -3.87 12.39 8.08
C ARG A 47 -5.37 12.17 8.34
N ALA A 48 -6.22 12.71 7.48
CA ALA A 48 -7.67 12.53 7.61
C ALA A 48 -8.09 11.05 7.48
N MET A 49 -7.49 10.31 6.53
CA MET A 49 -7.76 8.89 6.34
C MET A 49 -7.28 8.05 7.53
N VAL A 50 -6.06 8.30 8.03
CA VAL A 50 -5.48 7.60 9.19
C VAL A 50 -6.30 7.87 10.46
N ALA A 51 -6.72 9.11 10.70
CA ALA A 51 -7.56 9.46 11.84
C ALA A 51 -8.92 8.73 11.78
N SER A 52 -9.58 8.77 10.62
CA SER A 52 -10.87 8.09 10.40
C SER A 52 -10.76 6.57 10.53
N GLU A 53 -9.69 5.96 10.05
CA GLU A 53 -9.42 4.53 10.23
C GLU A 53 -9.26 4.21 11.72
N HIS A 54 -8.49 4.99 12.44
CA HIS A 54 -8.24 4.80 13.88
C HIS A 54 -9.53 4.86 14.70
N GLU A 55 -10.39 5.85 14.47
CA GLU A 55 -11.68 5.99 15.12
C GLU A 55 -12.58 4.76 14.88
N ARG A 56 -12.64 4.26 13.65
CA ARG A 56 -13.41 3.06 13.32
C ARG A 56 -12.89 1.81 14.02
N VAL A 57 -11.57 1.64 14.10
CA VAL A 57 -10.93 0.51 14.77
C VAL A 57 -11.17 0.59 16.29
N ILE A 58 -11.02 1.76 16.90
CA ILE A 58 -11.34 1.97 18.32
C ILE A 58 -12.81 1.67 18.58
N GLY A 59 -13.72 2.25 17.81
CA GLY A 59 -15.15 2.03 17.98
C GLY A 59 -15.58 0.56 17.82
N ALA A 60 -14.93 -0.21 16.99
CA ALA A 60 -15.15 -1.64 16.84
C ALA A 60 -14.61 -2.44 18.04
N ARG A 61 -13.41 -2.11 18.54
CA ARG A 61 -12.71 -2.83 19.61
C ARG A 61 -13.21 -2.50 21.01
N THR A 62 -13.69 -1.28 21.25
CA THR A 62 -14.34 -0.89 22.52
C THR A 62 -15.52 -1.80 22.82
N ARG A 63 -16.18 -2.33 21.78
CA ARG A 63 -17.26 -3.31 21.91
C ARG A 63 -16.78 -4.73 22.22
N THR A 64 -15.52 -5.05 21.95
CA THR A 64 -14.95 -6.41 22.09
C THR A 64 -13.98 -6.55 23.25
N GLY A 65 -13.60 -5.46 23.94
CA GLY A 65 -12.67 -5.48 25.08
C GLY A 65 -11.21 -5.84 24.74
N VAL A 66 -10.83 -5.84 23.46
CA VAL A 66 -9.45 -6.18 23.02
C VAL A 66 -8.53 -4.97 23.16
N ALA A 67 -7.29 -5.19 23.69
CA ALA A 67 -6.29 -4.15 23.85
C ALA A 67 -5.97 -3.45 22.51
N GLN A 68 -5.79 -2.13 22.55
CA GLN A 68 -5.52 -1.31 21.36
C GLN A 68 -4.05 -1.45 20.93
N PRO A 69 -3.75 -1.72 19.64
CA PRO A 69 -2.41 -1.52 19.13
C PRO A 69 -2.10 -0.02 19.01
N PRO A 70 -0.83 0.38 19.06
CA PRO A 70 -0.45 1.74 18.68
C PRO A 70 -0.98 2.02 17.28
N GLY A 71 -1.61 3.18 17.08
CA GLY A 71 -2.24 3.51 15.81
C GLY A 71 -2.55 5.00 15.67
N GLY A 72 -3.23 5.34 14.59
CA GLY A 72 -3.61 6.72 14.31
C GLY A 72 -2.44 7.63 13.97
N LEU A 73 -2.59 8.92 14.23
CA LEU A 73 -1.61 9.94 13.86
C LEU A 73 -0.26 9.76 14.57
N ALA A 74 -0.26 9.28 15.81
CA ALA A 74 0.99 9.01 16.54
C ALA A 74 1.83 7.94 15.84
N TRP A 75 1.21 6.93 15.23
CA TRP A 75 1.92 5.94 14.45
C TRP A 75 2.41 6.51 13.11
N LEU A 76 1.57 7.30 12.42
CA LEU A 76 1.96 8.00 11.19
C LEU A 76 3.19 8.89 11.42
N ASP A 77 3.25 9.59 12.56
CA ASP A 77 4.34 10.50 12.91
C ASP A 77 5.57 9.79 13.51
N SER A 78 5.53 8.48 13.70
CA SER A 78 6.67 7.72 14.23
C SER A 78 7.85 7.73 13.26
N PRO A 79 9.10 7.71 13.77
CA PRO A 79 10.29 7.67 12.92
C PRO A 79 10.31 6.46 11.98
N GLU A 80 9.81 5.31 12.42
CA GLU A 80 9.71 4.09 11.63
C GLU A 80 8.83 4.26 10.39
N ILE A 81 7.62 4.79 10.56
CA ILE A 81 6.71 5.00 9.44
C ILE A 81 7.21 6.10 8.52
N ARG A 82 7.74 7.20 9.06
CA ARG A 82 8.33 8.28 8.26
C ARG A 82 9.45 7.76 7.36
N GLN A 83 10.35 6.94 7.91
CA GLN A 83 11.43 6.34 7.13
C GLN A 83 10.87 5.40 6.06
N ALA A 84 9.94 4.52 6.40
CA ALA A 84 9.31 3.63 5.44
C ALA A 84 8.63 4.38 4.28
N LEU A 85 7.95 5.50 4.56
CA LEU A 85 7.33 6.32 3.51
C LEU A 85 8.39 7.05 2.65
N ALA A 86 9.50 7.47 3.25
CA ALA A 86 10.63 8.07 2.50
C ALA A 86 11.27 7.05 1.56
N ASP A 87 11.51 5.83 2.03
CA ASP A 87 12.07 4.73 1.24
C ASP A 87 11.14 4.37 0.07
N ILE A 88 9.82 4.30 0.31
CA ILE A 88 8.83 4.06 -0.75
C ILE A 88 8.88 5.15 -1.81
N ARG A 89 9.01 6.43 -1.43
CA ARG A 89 9.14 7.54 -2.40
C ARG A 89 10.42 7.43 -3.22
N ALA A 90 11.53 7.09 -2.57
CA ALA A 90 12.83 6.98 -3.23
C ALA A 90 12.88 5.79 -4.21
N LEU A 91 12.30 4.65 -3.83
CA LEU A 91 12.36 3.40 -4.60
C LEU A 91 11.22 3.25 -5.61
N GLY A 92 10.12 4.00 -5.46
CA GLY A 92 8.91 3.85 -6.27
C GLY A 92 8.19 2.51 -6.06
N VAL A 93 8.45 1.84 -4.95
CA VAL A 93 7.82 0.57 -4.57
C VAL A 93 7.85 0.40 -3.06
N GLY A 94 6.76 -0.08 -2.51
CA GLY A 94 6.68 -0.55 -1.13
C GLY A 94 6.90 -2.05 -1.04
N SER A 95 7.58 -2.49 0.01
CA SER A 95 7.85 -3.89 0.32
C SER A 95 7.43 -4.21 1.75
N GLY A 96 7.04 -5.45 1.99
CA GLY A 96 6.71 -5.93 3.32
C GLY A 96 6.77 -7.44 3.45
N VAL A 97 7.43 -7.88 4.52
CA VAL A 97 7.45 -9.26 4.99
C VAL A 97 6.52 -9.36 6.19
N GLY A 98 5.57 -10.29 6.16
CA GLY A 98 4.59 -10.44 7.25
C GLY A 98 3.54 -9.31 7.31
N LEU A 99 3.35 -8.53 6.25
CA LEU A 99 2.35 -7.48 6.15
C LEU A 99 1.39 -7.74 4.97
N PRO A 100 0.07 -7.70 5.20
CA PRO A 100 -0.64 -7.35 6.44
C PRO A 100 -0.74 -8.49 7.48
N LEU A 101 -0.32 -9.70 7.14
CA LEU A 101 -0.43 -10.88 7.98
C LEU A 101 0.91 -11.62 8.05
N PRO A 102 1.26 -12.25 9.20
CA PRO A 102 2.40 -13.16 9.29
C PRO A 102 2.37 -14.22 8.19
N GLY A 103 3.51 -14.54 7.61
CA GLY A 103 3.62 -15.54 6.54
C GLY A 103 3.27 -15.02 5.13
N VAL A 104 3.02 -13.72 4.96
CA VAL A 104 2.70 -13.10 3.67
C VAL A 104 3.76 -12.08 3.27
N ASN A 105 4.21 -12.15 2.02
CA ASN A 105 5.05 -11.15 1.38
C ASN A 105 4.20 -10.24 0.49
N THR A 106 4.54 -8.96 0.44
CA THR A 106 3.83 -7.97 -0.38
C THR A 106 4.82 -7.02 -1.06
N LEU A 107 4.58 -6.75 -2.34
CA LEU A 107 5.15 -5.62 -3.08
C LEU A 107 4.01 -4.77 -3.61
N SER A 108 4.16 -3.44 -3.62
CA SER A 108 3.14 -2.51 -4.13
C SER A 108 3.81 -1.32 -4.82
N ALA A 109 3.36 -0.97 -6.02
CA ALA A 109 3.88 0.16 -6.79
C ALA A 109 2.77 1.16 -7.11
N PRO A 110 3.06 2.49 -7.07
CA PRO A 110 2.10 3.55 -7.36
C PRO A 110 1.83 3.66 -8.86
N VAL A 111 0.62 4.07 -9.19
CA VAL A 111 0.20 4.44 -10.55
C VAL A 111 -0.32 5.88 -10.52
N PHE A 112 0.17 6.69 -11.44
CA PHE A 112 -0.12 8.12 -11.53
C PHE A 112 -0.94 8.44 -12.79
N ASP A 113 -1.78 9.47 -12.68
CA ASP A 113 -2.50 10.04 -13.82
C ASP A 113 -1.67 11.10 -14.57
N GLY A 114 -2.32 11.79 -15.54
CA GLY A 114 -1.70 12.82 -16.36
C GLY A 114 -1.21 14.06 -15.60
N ASP A 115 -1.79 14.32 -14.44
CA ASP A 115 -1.44 15.44 -13.55
C ASP A 115 -0.34 15.06 -12.54
N GLY A 116 0.13 13.80 -12.58
CA GLY A 116 1.10 13.27 -11.63
C GLY A 116 0.50 12.93 -10.27
N THR A 117 -0.83 12.86 -10.16
CA THR A 117 -1.51 12.45 -8.95
C THR A 117 -1.57 10.93 -8.88
N MET A 118 -1.26 10.35 -7.72
CA MET A 118 -1.41 8.92 -7.50
C MET A 118 -2.90 8.54 -7.44
N VAL A 119 -3.33 7.66 -8.33
CA VAL A 119 -4.75 7.23 -8.44
C VAL A 119 -4.96 5.75 -8.13
N LEU A 120 -3.95 4.92 -8.32
CA LEU A 120 -4.00 3.47 -8.09
C LEU A 120 -2.69 2.97 -7.49
N ALA A 121 -2.73 1.75 -6.96
CA ALA A 121 -1.55 0.93 -6.71
C ALA A 121 -1.73 -0.46 -7.34
N ILE A 122 -0.66 -1.02 -7.88
CA ILE A 122 -0.61 -2.43 -8.28
C ILE A 122 0.17 -3.16 -7.20
N SER A 123 -0.42 -4.23 -6.65
CA SER A 123 0.19 -5.00 -5.57
C SER A 123 0.29 -6.48 -5.94
N ILE A 124 1.40 -7.10 -5.54
CA ILE A 124 1.62 -8.54 -5.56
C ILE A 124 1.62 -9.00 -4.11
N ILE A 125 0.79 -9.98 -3.80
CA ILE A 125 0.67 -10.56 -2.46
C ILE A 125 0.78 -12.08 -2.59
N GLY A 126 1.62 -12.69 -1.78
CA GLY A 126 1.81 -14.14 -1.81
C GLY A 126 2.36 -14.70 -0.51
N PRO A 127 2.34 -16.03 -0.33
CA PRO A 127 2.92 -16.67 0.84
C PRO A 127 4.43 -16.40 0.93
N HIS A 128 4.93 -16.34 2.15
CA HIS A 128 6.37 -16.29 2.40
C HIS A 128 7.08 -17.46 1.70
N GLY A 129 8.17 -17.19 0.99
CA GLY A 129 8.92 -18.19 0.23
C GLY A 129 8.44 -18.44 -1.20
N VAL A 130 7.29 -17.89 -1.63
CA VAL A 130 6.83 -18.00 -3.03
C VAL A 130 7.50 -16.95 -3.92
N PHE A 131 7.74 -15.76 -3.41
CA PHE A 131 8.53 -14.74 -4.08
C PHE A 131 9.34 -13.91 -3.08
N ASP A 132 10.44 -13.35 -3.56
CA ASP A 132 11.27 -12.44 -2.79
C ASP A 132 10.68 -11.01 -2.85
N PRO A 133 10.31 -10.42 -1.71
CA PRO A 133 9.80 -9.05 -1.64
C PRO A 133 10.92 -8.00 -1.65
N ASP A 134 12.16 -8.34 -2.04
CA ASP A 134 13.26 -7.38 -2.14
C ASP A 134 12.86 -6.21 -3.05
N PRO A 135 12.83 -4.96 -2.54
CA PRO A 135 12.48 -3.79 -3.32
C PRO A 135 13.48 -3.47 -4.44
N HIS A 136 14.69 -4.03 -4.39
CA HIS A 136 15.72 -3.95 -5.43
C HIS A 136 15.71 -5.16 -6.37
N GLY A 137 14.92 -6.18 -6.05
CA GLY A 137 14.86 -7.44 -6.79
C GLY A 137 14.12 -7.34 -8.13
N PRO A 138 14.21 -8.41 -8.94
CA PRO A 138 13.64 -8.43 -10.29
C PRO A 138 12.11 -8.32 -10.31
N ILE A 139 11.42 -8.87 -9.30
CA ILE A 139 9.96 -8.79 -9.20
C ILE A 139 9.52 -7.35 -8.92
N ALA A 140 10.22 -6.65 -8.03
CA ALA A 140 9.96 -5.24 -7.77
C ALA A 140 10.24 -4.37 -9.01
N ALA A 141 11.30 -4.66 -9.77
CA ALA A 141 11.59 -3.98 -11.03
C ALA A 141 10.47 -4.18 -12.06
N LEU A 142 9.99 -5.42 -12.22
CA LEU A 142 8.88 -5.73 -13.12
C LEU A 142 7.58 -5.05 -12.69
N LEU A 143 7.29 -5.02 -11.38
CA LEU A 143 6.11 -4.36 -10.83
C LEU A 143 6.15 -2.84 -11.10
N ARG A 144 7.29 -2.18 -10.85
CA ARG A 144 7.49 -0.75 -11.17
C ARG A 144 7.29 -0.48 -12.67
N ALA A 145 7.90 -1.28 -13.53
CA ALA A 145 7.73 -1.15 -14.99
C ALA A 145 6.26 -1.31 -15.41
N THR A 146 5.54 -2.25 -14.80
CA THR A 146 4.11 -2.45 -15.08
C THR A 146 3.29 -1.25 -14.61
N ALA A 147 3.53 -0.74 -13.40
CA ALA A 147 2.86 0.45 -12.87
C ALA A 147 3.14 1.70 -13.73
N ALA A 148 4.38 1.87 -14.19
CA ALA A 148 4.76 2.95 -15.10
C ALA A 148 3.99 2.88 -16.43
N ARG A 149 3.88 1.70 -17.05
CA ARG A 149 3.10 1.50 -18.29
C ARG A 149 1.61 1.82 -18.11
N VAL A 150 1.03 1.49 -16.95
CA VAL A 150 -0.36 1.86 -16.64
C VAL A 150 -0.46 3.37 -16.47
N SER A 151 0.48 4.01 -15.77
CA SER A 151 0.54 5.46 -15.61
C SER A 151 0.62 6.19 -16.95
N GLU A 152 1.46 5.71 -17.87
CA GLU A 152 1.56 6.26 -19.24
C GLU A 152 0.21 6.21 -19.97
N ARG A 153 -0.53 5.10 -19.83
CA ARG A 153 -1.88 4.95 -20.40
C ARG A 153 -2.90 5.91 -19.78
N LEU A 154 -2.68 6.32 -18.54
CA LEU A 154 -3.49 7.33 -17.84
C LEU A 154 -3.00 8.77 -18.11
N GLY A 155 -2.04 8.93 -19.03
CA GLY A 155 -1.54 10.24 -19.46
C GLY A 155 -0.35 10.76 -18.65
N SER A 156 0.19 9.99 -17.70
CA SER A 156 1.37 10.40 -16.93
C SER A 156 2.60 10.60 -17.84
N ARG A 157 3.31 11.69 -17.64
CA ARG A 157 4.55 12.04 -18.36
C ARG A 157 5.80 11.89 -17.49
N LEU A 158 5.67 11.32 -16.30
CA LEU A 158 6.75 11.25 -15.30
C LEU A 158 8.02 10.52 -15.78
N ASN A 159 7.91 9.67 -16.81
CA ASN A 159 9.06 8.91 -17.35
C ASN A 159 9.74 9.54 -18.59
N ARG A 160 9.20 10.60 -19.20
CA ARG A 160 9.80 11.19 -20.42
C ARG A 160 11.05 12.05 -20.16
N ASN A 161 11.37 12.36 -18.91
CA ASN A 161 12.49 13.24 -18.55
C ASN A 161 13.67 12.49 -17.88
N ARG A 162 13.78 11.18 -18.05
CA ARG A 162 14.87 10.37 -17.47
C ARG A 162 15.79 9.72 -18.52
N ASP A 163 15.70 10.14 -19.79
CA ASP A 163 16.64 9.79 -20.85
C ASP A 163 17.63 10.93 -21.09
#